data_9e9df08dfd2da74b005bf0e083cef98c
#
_entry.id   9e9df08dfd2da74b005bf0e083cef98c
#
_cell.length_a   1.000
_cell.length_b   1.000
_cell.length_c   1.000
_cell.angle_alpha   90.00
_cell.angle_beta   90.00
_cell.angle_gamma   90.00
#
_symmetry.space_group_name_H-M   'P 1'
#
loop_
_entity.id
_entity.type
_entity.pdbx_description
1 polymer ?
#
loop_
_entity_poly.entity_id
_entity_poly.type
_entity_poly.pdbx_seq_one_letter_code
_entity_poly.pdbx_strand_id
1 'polypeptide(L)'
;MRASQPDYIGATWEFGALDSWFEEAQEVVEHPYVHIDGLPSSRHVTVSRDDVVLADSSSVVFLWETGLPKRYYFLRENVRFENLTVATTKSICPCEGFADDYWAVGGRRSVAWSYPEPFFPHRDIAGLVAFLNENVDITIDGVPQPRPAQKVWPARARLRP
;
A
#
# COMPACT_ATOMS: atom_id res chain seq x y z
N MET A 1 4.04 -13.35 24.65
CA MET A 1 4.40 -13.73 23.27
C MET A 1 4.46 -12.45 22.44
N ARG A 2 5.59 -12.13 21.88
CA ARG A 2 5.65 -11.00 20.95
C ARG A 2 5.05 -11.47 19.64
N ALA A 3 3.90 -10.93 19.24
CA ALA A 3 3.42 -11.07 17.89
C ALA A 3 4.47 -10.46 16.95
N SER A 4 5.02 -11.26 16.04
CA SER A 4 5.90 -10.76 15.00
C SER A 4 5.07 -9.86 14.11
N GLN A 5 5.52 -8.62 13.88
CA GLN A 5 4.89 -7.72 12.93
C GLN A 5 4.75 -8.43 11.58
N PRO A 6 3.54 -8.58 11.03
CA PRO A 6 3.38 -9.16 9.71
C PRO A 6 3.78 -8.16 8.62
N ASP A 7 4.14 -8.69 7.49
CA ASP A 7 4.55 -7.93 6.30
C ASP A 7 3.33 -7.24 5.69
N TYR A 8 3.36 -5.93 5.67
CA TYR A 8 2.20 -5.11 5.41
C TYR A 8 1.78 -5.03 3.95
N ILE A 9 2.65 -5.22 3.02
CA ILE A 9 2.35 -4.97 1.60
C ILE A 9 3.00 -6.04 0.74
N GLY A 10 2.18 -6.71 -0.06
CA GLY A 10 2.61 -7.76 -0.98
C GLY A 10 2.54 -9.19 -0.44
N ALA A 11 2.00 -9.39 0.76
CA ALA A 11 1.68 -10.72 1.24
C ALA A 11 0.38 -11.20 0.60
N THR A 12 0.46 -12.31 -0.11
CA THR A 12 -0.72 -12.98 -0.68
C THR A 12 -1.20 -14.05 0.30
N TRP A 13 -2.48 -14.00 0.63
CA TRP A 13 -3.09 -14.89 1.62
C TRP A 13 -4.11 -15.82 0.97
N GLU A 14 -4.06 -17.08 1.33
CA GLU A 14 -5.13 -18.02 0.97
C GLU A 14 -6.30 -17.91 1.95
N PHE A 15 -7.52 -18.07 1.44
CA PHE A 15 -8.78 -17.77 2.12
C PHE A 15 -8.98 -18.48 3.47
N GLY A 16 -8.30 -19.59 3.74
CA GLY A 16 -8.44 -20.34 4.99
C GLY A 16 -7.67 -19.79 6.21
N ALA A 17 -6.77 -18.82 5.99
CA ALA A 17 -5.97 -18.22 7.08
C ALA A 17 -6.50 -16.88 7.56
N LEU A 18 -7.57 -16.37 6.94
CA LEU A 18 -8.05 -14.99 7.16
C LEU A 18 -8.66 -14.78 8.54
N ASP A 19 -9.32 -15.78 9.13
CA ASP A 19 -10.02 -15.61 10.42
C ASP A 19 -9.03 -15.41 11.57
N SER A 20 -7.93 -16.17 11.61
CA SER A 20 -6.90 -15.99 12.63
C SER A 20 -6.13 -14.68 12.46
N TRP A 21 -5.95 -14.24 11.22
CA TRP A 21 -5.28 -12.97 10.91
C TRP A 21 -6.12 -11.75 11.23
N PHE A 22 -7.44 -11.88 11.14
CA PHE A 22 -8.34 -10.78 11.49
C PHE A 22 -8.25 -10.40 12.96
N GLU A 23 -8.14 -11.40 13.84
CA GLU A 23 -7.95 -11.16 15.26
C GLU A 23 -6.57 -10.53 15.56
N GLU A 24 -5.51 -11.07 14.95
CA GLU A 24 -4.16 -10.51 15.09
C GLU A 24 -4.05 -9.09 14.52
N ALA A 25 -4.72 -8.81 13.39
CA ALA A 25 -4.74 -7.49 12.78
C ALA A 25 -5.40 -6.44 13.69
N GLN A 26 -6.50 -6.79 14.35
CA GLN A 26 -7.15 -5.90 15.31
C GLN A 26 -6.24 -5.62 16.52
N GLU A 27 -5.53 -6.62 16.99
CA GLU A 27 -4.59 -6.47 18.11
C GLU A 27 -3.40 -5.56 17.73
N VAL A 28 -2.95 -5.62 16.48
CA VAL A 28 -1.85 -4.75 15.97
C VAL A 28 -2.30 -3.31 15.79
N VAL A 29 -3.54 -3.06 15.36
CA VAL A 29 -4.09 -1.69 15.25
C VAL A 29 -4.05 -0.95 16.59
N GLU A 30 -4.22 -1.66 17.69
CA GLU A 30 -4.13 -1.10 19.03
C GLU A 30 -2.69 -1.07 19.58
N HIS A 31 -1.70 -1.54 18.81
CA HIS A 31 -0.33 -1.65 19.31
C HIS A 31 0.37 -0.28 19.35
N PRO A 32 0.86 0.14 20.54
CA PRO A 32 1.38 1.50 20.75
C PRO A 32 2.68 1.82 19.99
N TYR A 33 3.31 0.82 19.37
CA TYR A 33 4.59 1.00 18.65
C TYR A 33 4.41 1.24 17.15
N VAL A 34 3.21 1.05 16.60
CA VAL A 34 2.90 1.38 15.21
C VAL A 34 2.13 2.69 15.19
N HIS A 35 2.72 3.69 14.59
CA HIS A 35 2.14 5.01 14.44
C HIS A 35 1.92 5.29 12.95
N ILE A 36 0.71 5.68 12.59
CA ILE A 36 0.33 6.03 11.22
C ILE A 36 -0.22 7.44 11.24
N ASP A 37 0.38 8.31 10.42
CA ASP A 37 -0.05 9.69 10.21
C ASP A 37 -0.33 9.95 8.74
N GLY A 38 -1.53 10.46 8.45
CA GLY A 38 -1.93 10.93 7.13
C GLY A 38 -2.07 12.45 7.09
N LEU A 39 -1.48 13.08 6.07
CA LEU A 39 -1.55 14.53 5.87
C LEU A 39 -1.96 14.85 4.43
N PRO A 40 -3.11 15.52 4.20
CA PRO A 40 -3.45 16.05 2.89
C PRO A 40 -2.39 17.03 2.39
N SER A 41 -2.08 16.96 1.11
CA SER A 41 -1.07 17.79 0.48
C SER A 41 -1.53 18.30 -0.88
N SER A 42 -1.24 19.56 -1.18
CA SER A 42 -1.47 20.18 -2.50
C SER A 42 -0.22 20.14 -3.40
N ARG A 43 0.83 19.42 -3.00
CA ARG A 43 1.99 19.25 -3.86
C ARG A 43 1.64 18.38 -5.07
N HIS A 44 2.20 18.73 -6.22
CA HIS A 44 2.00 17.95 -7.45
C HIS A 44 2.81 16.66 -7.39
N VAL A 45 2.14 15.53 -7.41
CA VAL A 45 2.76 14.20 -7.38
C VAL A 45 2.40 13.44 -8.63
N THR A 46 3.41 12.96 -9.34
CA THR A 46 3.24 12.08 -10.51
C THR A 46 3.87 10.73 -10.22
N VAL A 47 3.16 9.67 -10.59
CA VAL A 47 3.63 8.29 -10.52
C VAL A 47 3.71 7.72 -11.91
N SER A 48 4.84 7.12 -12.27
CA SER A 48 5.03 6.45 -13.55
C SER A 48 5.79 5.14 -13.40
N ARG A 49 5.73 4.32 -14.45
CA ARG A 49 6.54 3.13 -14.58
C ARG A 49 6.84 2.90 -16.07
N ASP A 50 8.14 2.72 -16.38
CA ASP A 50 8.59 2.51 -17.76
C ASP A 50 8.03 3.60 -18.70
N ASP A 51 8.11 4.86 -18.29
CA ASP A 51 7.59 6.07 -18.94
C ASP A 51 6.06 6.14 -19.12
N VAL A 52 5.31 5.18 -18.53
CA VAL A 52 3.86 5.20 -18.53
C VAL A 52 3.35 5.85 -17.25
N VAL A 53 2.55 6.90 -17.36
CA VAL A 53 1.94 7.58 -16.20
C VAL A 53 0.84 6.68 -15.61
N LEU A 54 0.91 6.45 -14.30
CA LEU A 54 -0.06 5.66 -13.54
C LEU A 54 -0.97 6.54 -12.68
N ALA A 55 -0.48 7.68 -12.20
CA ALA A 55 -1.26 8.67 -11.47
C ALA A 55 -0.63 10.05 -11.58
N ASP A 56 -1.46 11.09 -11.49
CA ASP A 56 -1.05 12.48 -11.56
C ASP A 56 -2.06 13.34 -10.77
N SER A 57 -1.61 14.03 -9.73
CA SER A 57 -2.51 14.85 -8.89
C SER A 57 -1.78 15.90 -8.08
N SER A 58 -2.46 17.02 -7.84
CA SER A 58 -2.11 17.99 -6.79
C SER A 58 -3.07 17.92 -5.59
N SER A 59 -3.70 16.77 -5.39
CA SER A 59 -4.54 16.46 -4.23
C SER A 59 -4.26 15.03 -3.79
N VAL A 60 -3.29 14.87 -2.91
CA VAL A 60 -2.82 13.57 -2.43
C VAL A 60 -2.78 13.55 -0.91
N VAL A 61 -2.90 12.37 -0.31
CA VAL A 61 -2.61 12.18 1.11
C VAL A 61 -1.21 11.57 1.25
N PHE A 62 -0.34 12.24 1.96
CA PHE A 62 0.95 11.71 2.37
C PHE A 62 0.75 10.91 3.65
N LEU A 63 1.18 9.67 3.64
CA LEU A 63 1.02 8.78 4.79
C LEU A 63 2.38 8.27 5.26
N TRP A 64 2.61 8.38 6.55
CA TRP A 64 3.78 7.86 7.25
C TRP A 64 3.34 6.74 8.18
N GLU A 65 4.03 5.64 8.10
CA GLU A 65 3.86 4.51 9.01
C GLU A 65 5.23 4.13 9.59
N THR A 66 5.23 3.82 10.89
CA THR A 66 6.47 3.47 11.61
C THR A 66 7.22 2.35 10.90
N GLY A 67 8.47 2.64 10.53
CA GLY A 67 9.38 1.67 9.90
C GLY A 67 9.15 1.41 8.41
N LEU A 68 8.16 2.08 7.76
CA LEU A 68 7.90 1.98 6.33
C LEU A 68 8.25 3.28 5.58
N PRO A 69 8.51 3.20 4.27
CA PRO A 69 8.65 4.37 3.42
C PRO A 69 7.34 5.16 3.39
N LYS A 70 7.45 6.49 3.34
CA LYS A 70 6.30 7.37 3.12
C LYS A 70 5.52 6.95 1.87
N ARG A 71 4.20 6.87 1.97
CA ARG A 71 3.30 6.52 0.88
C ARG A 71 2.49 7.72 0.43
N TYR A 72 2.04 7.70 -0.83
CA TYR A 72 1.24 8.74 -1.45
C TYR A 72 -0.07 8.11 -1.92
N TYR A 73 -1.19 8.60 -1.37
CA TYR A 73 -2.53 8.10 -1.65
C TYR A 73 -3.26 9.08 -2.56
N PHE A 74 -3.80 8.58 -3.65
CA PHE A 74 -4.47 9.33 -4.71
C PHE A 74 -5.96 9.07 -4.71
N LEU A 75 -6.75 10.09 -5.06
CA LEU A 75 -8.14 9.89 -5.44
C LEU A 75 -8.20 8.99 -6.69
N ARG A 76 -9.18 8.10 -6.75
CA ARG A 76 -9.32 7.14 -7.86
C ARG A 76 -9.41 7.82 -9.23
N GLU A 77 -10.05 8.99 -9.30
CA GLU A 77 -10.18 9.80 -10.52
C GLU A 77 -8.84 10.32 -11.08
N ASN A 78 -7.80 10.36 -10.24
CA ASN A 78 -6.46 10.79 -10.62
C ASN A 78 -5.52 9.61 -10.99
N VAL A 79 -6.05 8.40 -10.97
CA VAL A 79 -5.33 7.15 -11.30
C VAL A 79 -5.71 6.67 -12.70
N ARG A 80 -4.72 6.32 -13.49
CA ARG A 80 -4.85 5.79 -14.84
C ARG A 80 -5.10 4.29 -14.79
N PHE A 81 -6.33 3.87 -14.46
CA PHE A 81 -6.68 2.46 -14.35
C PHE A 81 -6.56 1.69 -15.67
N GLU A 82 -6.61 2.37 -16.81
CA GLU A 82 -6.32 1.79 -18.12
C GLU A 82 -4.89 1.22 -18.22
N ASN A 83 -3.98 1.70 -17.38
CA ASN A 83 -2.58 1.26 -17.30
C ASN A 83 -2.33 0.28 -16.13
N LEU A 84 -3.40 -0.18 -15.47
CA LEU A 84 -3.35 -1.11 -14.35
C LEU A 84 -4.22 -2.34 -14.61
N THR A 85 -3.80 -3.47 -14.09
CA THR A 85 -4.57 -4.72 -14.09
C THR A 85 -4.88 -5.10 -12.66
N VAL A 86 -6.12 -5.41 -12.35
CA VAL A 86 -6.51 -5.92 -11.03
C VAL A 86 -5.79 -7.24 -10.80
N ALA A 87 -5.08 -7.35 -9.69
CA ALA A 87 -4.42 -8.59 -9.29
C ALA A 87 -5.47 -9.64 -8.90
N THR A 88 -5.15 -10.91 -9.14
CA THR A 88 -5.98 -12.03 -8.68
C THR A 88 -5.87 -12.30 -7.19
N THR A 89 -4.87 -11.71 -6.56
CA THR A 89 -4.55 -11.84 -5.14
C THR A 89 -4.88 -10.55 -4.39
N LYS A 90 -5.20 -10.68 -3.12
CA LYS A 90 -5.38 -9.56 -2.21
C LYS A 90 -4.30 -9.59 -1.15
N SER A 91 -3.88 -8.44 -0.71
CA SER A 91 -2.97 -8.30 0.43
C SER A 91 -3.71 -7.85 1.68
N ILE A 92 -3.06 -7.99 2.82
CA ILE A 92 -3.57 -7.50 4.10
C ILE A 92 -2.47 -6.69 4.80
N CYS A 93 -2.86 -5.53 5.31
CA CYS A 93 -2.10 -4.80 6.33
C CYS A 93 -2.86 -4.92 7.66
N PRO A 94 -2.25 -5.46 8.70
CA PRO A 94 -2.93 -5.55 10.00
C PRO A 94 -3.36 -4.20 10.58
N CYS A 95 -2.70 -3.11 10.19
CA CYS A 95 -3.03 -1.76 10.65
C CYS A 95 -4.08 -1.06 9.78
N GLU A 96 -4.11 -1.35 8.47
CA GLU A 96 -4.93 -0.59 7.51
C GLU A 96 -6.10 -1.39 6.95
N GLY A 97 -5.97 -2.72 6.83
CA GLY A 97 -7.05 -3.59 6.36
C GLY A 97 -6.73 -4.46 5.16
N PHE A 98 -7.77 -4.94 4.49
CA PHE A 98 -7.67 -5.75 3.27
C PHE A 98 -7.55 -4.85 2.04
N ALA A 99 -6.53 -5.10 1.23
CA ALA A 99 -6.25 -4.31 0.04
C ALA A 99 -6.67 -5.03 -1.24
N ASP A 100 -7.17 -4.26 -2.20
CA ASP A 100 -7.21 -4.64 -3.60
C ASP A 100 -5.86 -4.26 -4.22
N ASP A 101 -5.16 -5.25 -4.78
CA ASP A 101 -3.85 -5.06 -5.40
C ASP A 101 -3.97 -4.86 -6.90
N TYR A 102 -3.03 -4.10 -7.47
CA TYR A 102 -2.96 -3.81 -8.90
C TYR A 102 -1.57 -4.09 -9.45
N TRP A 103 -1.50 -4.71 -10.63
CA TRP A 103 -0.28 -4.90 -11.41
C TRP A 103 -0.19 -3.87 -12.52
N ALA A 104 1.03 -3.54 -12.93
CA ALA A 104 1.22 -2.80 -14.19
C ALA A 104 0.76 -3.67 -15.37
N VAL A 105 0.17 -3.04 -16.40
CA VAL A 105 -0.25 -3.75 -17.62
C VAL A 105 0.92 -4.53 -18.22
N GLY A 106 0.68 -5.79 -18.55
CA GLY A 106 1.70 -6.70 -19.09
C GLY A 106 2.64 -7.29 -18.05
N GLY A 107 2.51 -6.92 -16.77
CA GLY A 107 3.33 -7.43 -15.68
C GLY A 107 2.53 -8.27 -14.68
N ARG A 108 3.26 -8.95 -13.78
CA ARG A 108 2.70 -9.66 -12.63
C ARG A 108 3.28 -9.14 -11.30
N ARG A 109 3.85 -7.95 -11.32
CA ARG A 109 4.42 -7.31 -10.13
C ARG A 109 3.43 -6.29 -9.60
N SER A 110 3.08 -6.37 -8.34
CA SER A 110 2.26 -5.36 -7.68
C SER A 110 2.93 -4.00 -7.76
N VAL A 111 2.16 -3.00 -8.17
CA VAL A 111 2.60 -1.61 -8.27
C VAL A 111 1.73 -0.68 -7.45
N ALA A 112 0.48 -1.08 -7.16
CA ALA A 112 -0.47 -0.26 -6.42
C ALA A 112 -1.42 -1.11 -5.58
N TRP A 113 -2.08 -0.47 -4.63
CA TRP A 113 -3.13 -1.05 -3.81
C TRP A 113 -4.15 -0.01 -3.39
N SER A 114 -5.32 -0.47 -2.94
CA SER A 114 -6.38 0.35 -2.37
C SER A 114 -7.06 -0.41 -1.25
N TYR A 115 -7.38 0.27 -0.16
CA TYR A 115 -8.22 -0.27 0.91
C TYR A 115 -9.66 0.22 0.72
N PRO A 116 -10.60 -0.62 0.22
CA PRO A 116 -12.00 -0.23 0.09
C PRO A 116 -12.63 0.09 1.44
N GLU A 117 -12.31 -0.72 2.43
CA GLU A 117 -12.81 -0.63 3.80
C GLU A 117 -11.66 -0.76 4.79
N PRO A 118 -10.87 0.32 5.00
CA PRO A 118 -9.76 0.28 5.94
C PRO A 118 -10.27 0.16 7.38
N PHE A 119 -9.44 -0.42 8.25
CA PHE A 119 -9.72 -0.48 9.67
C PHE A 119 -9.79 0.92 10.28
N PHE A 120 -10.65 1.06 11.28
CA PHE A 120 -10.64 2.27 12.12
C PHE A 120 -9.27 2.33 12.87
N PRO A 121 -8.60 3.51 12.97
CA PRO A 121 -9.08 4.86 12.64
C PRO A 121 -8.73 5.36 11.21
N HIS A 122 -8.18 4.53 10.31
CA HIS A 122 -7.62 4.97 9.01
C HIS A 122 -8.66 5.09 7.89
N ARG A 123 -9.89 5.49 8.22
CA ARG A 123 -10.98 5.66 7.24
C ARG A 123 -10.75 6.80 6.24
N ASP A 124 -9.83 7.71 6.53
CA ASP A 124 -9.42 8.80 5.66
C ASP A 124 -8.72 8.34 4.37
N ILE A 125 -8.19 7.11 4.34
CA ILE A 125 -7.62 6.51 3.13
C ILE A 125 -8.59 5.59 2.38
N ALA A 126 -9.85 5.48 2.84
CA ALA A 126 -10.84 4.60 2.23
C ALA A 126 -11.00 4.86 0.73
N GLY A 127 -10.81 3.82 -0.08
CA GLY A 127 -10.93 3.88 -1.53
C GLY A 127 -9.83 4.65 -2.26
N LEU A 128 -8.92 5.31 -1.56
CA LEU A 128 -7.75 5.92 -2.17
C LEU A 128 -6.78 4.85 -2.70
N VAL A 129 -5.96 5.21 -3.65
CA VAL A 129 -4.99 4.31 -4.27
C VAL A 129 -3.58 4.76 -3.93
N ALA A 130 -2.76 3.87 -3.41
CA ALA A 130 -1.36 4.09 -3.18
C ALA A 130 -0.49 3.25 -4.12
N PHE A 131 0.78 3.64 -4.27
CA PHE A 131 1.74 2.97 -5.13
C PHE A 131 2.95 2.48 -4.35
N LEU A 132 3.49 1.33 -4.76
CA LEU A 132 4.73 0.80 -4.22
C LEU A 132 5.91 1.62 -4.74
N ASN A 133 6.41 2.54 -3.93
CA ASN A 133 7.53 3.42 -4.28
C ASN A 133 8.77 2.64 -4.76
N GLU A 134 8.89 1.41 -4.29
CA GLU A 134 9.98 0.48 -4.68
C GLU A 134 9.87 0.01 -6.12
N ASN A 135 8.66 0.06 -6.69
CA ASN A 135 8.34 -0.51 -8.00
C ASN A 135 7.93 0.52 -9.05
N VAL A 136 7.83 1.79 -8.68
CA VAL A 136 7.42 2.90 -9.56
C VAL A 136 8.37 4.08 -9.43
N ASP A 137 8.29 5.01 -10.35
CA ASP A 137 8.98 6.30 -10.29
C ASP A 137 8.01 7.37 -9.81
N ILE A 138 8.44 8.14 -8.82
CA ILE A 138 7.64 9.21 -8.22
C ILE A 138 8.37 10.53 -8.39
N THR A 139 7.66 11.56 -8.83
CA THR A 139 8.13 12.94 -8.80
C THR A 139 7.23 13.77 -7.90
N ILE A 140 7.81 14.74 -7.20
CA ILE A 140 7.07 15.72 -6.40
C ILE A 140 7.50 17.11 -6.87
N ASP A 141 6.55 17.90 -7.36
CA ASP A 141 6.79 19.20 -7.97
C ASP A 141 7.90 19.14 -9.06
N GLY A 142 7.87 18.07 -9.86
CA GLY A 142 8.85 17.81 -10.92
C GLY A 142 10.20 17.25 -10.44
N VAL A 143 10.40 17.07 -9.13
CA VAL A 143 11.65 16.53 -8.56
C VAL A 143 11.52 15.03 -8.37
N PRO A 144 12.36 14.20 -9.05
CA PRO A 144 12.36 12.76 -8.86
C PRO A 144 12.68 12.37 -7.40
N GLN A 145 11.93 11.41 -6.89
CA GLN A 145 12.17 10.86 -5.56
C GLN A 145 12.96 9.56 -5.68
N PRO A 146 13.93 9.30 -4.79
CA PRO A 146 14.67 8.05 -4.80
C PRO A 146 13.73 6.89 -4.48
N ARG A 147 13.89 5.78 -5.19
CA ARG A 147 13.18 4.53 -4.82
C ARG A 147 13.75 4.00 -3.52
N PRO A 148 12.89 3.70 -2.51
CA PRO A 148 13.37 3.04 -1.30
C PRO A 148 13.95 1.67 -1.66
N ALA A 149 14.90 1.21 -0.85
CA ALA A 149 15.37 -0.15 -0.95
C ALA A 149 14.22 -1.12 -0.66
N GLN A 150 14.10 -2.16 -1.51
CA GLN A 150 13.13 -3.21 -1.28
C GLN A 150 13.45 -3.89 0.05
N LYS A 151 12.57 -3.80 1.06
CA LYS A 151 12.71 -4.59 2.27
C LYS A 151 12.49 -6.05 1.91
N VAL A 152 13.54 -6.86 1.99
CA VAL A 152 13.41 -8.31 1.91
C VAL A 152 12.92 -8.77 3.28
N TRP A 153 11.65 -9.07 3.37
CA TRP A 153 11.09 -9.63 4.60
C TRP A 153 11.54 -11.09 4.76
N PRO A 154 11.90 -11.51 5.98
CA PRO A 154 12.29 -12.89 6.22
C PRO A 154 11.18 -13.85 5.77
N ALA A 155 11.55 -14.95 5.16
CA ALA A 155 10.64 -15.95 4.56
C ALA A 155 9.58 -16.56 5.52
N ARG A 156 9.62 -16.17 6.78
CA ARG A 156 8.66 -16.60 7.83
C ARG A 156 7.25 -16.00 7.69
N ALA A 157 7.11 -14.94 6.91
CA ALA A 157 5.80 -14.33 6.67
C ALA A 157 5.01 -15.01 5.54
N ARG A 158 5.55 -16.03 4.90
CA ARG A 158 4.77 -16.86 4.00
C ARG A 158 4.09 -17.95 4.83
N LEU A 159 2.83 -17.75 5.14
CA LEU A 159 2.00 -18.88 5.57
C LEU A 159 2.02 -19.90 4.44
N ARG A 160 2.61 -21.03 4.70
CA ARG A 160 2.42 -22.19 3.84
C ARG A 160 1.03 -22.75 4.08
N PRO A 161 0.35 -23.22 3.03
CA PRO A 161 -0.89 -23.94 3.17
C PRO A 161 -0.77 -25.13 4.09
#